data_4bfe597f7fe4661096874949b76884e9
#
_entry.id   4bfe597f7fe4661096874949b76884e9
#
_cell.length_a   1.000
_cell.length_b   1.000
_cell.length_c   1.000
_cell.angle_alpha   90.00
_cell.angle_beta   90.00
_cell.angle_gamma   90.00
#
_symmetry.space_group_name_H-M   'P 1'
#
loop_
_entity.id
_entity.type
_entity.pdbx_description
1 polymer ?
#
loop_
_entity_poly.entity_id
_entity_poly.type
_entity_poly.pdbx_seq_one_letter_code
_entity_poly.pdbx_strand_id
1 'polypeptide(L)'
;MQFFKFATLLLAGTLATLVSAVPTPASKASNRRACTTVTPTIARVSEAQPVESYLPGFKISQCAGGTQRNDMFAEFSIPAGSWGCSLSYSFPAGYDVNVTGSPAPWVDVYAVQGPLSRSPRGVDISWAYCPEPMYLVGSTRFESSPTQTTTRVINSFGCAETMTYRFRIGKYYNNAASVEFEQTASAGLRMTYGC
;
A
#
# COMPACT_ATOMS: atom_id res chain seq x y z
N MET A 1 -35.08 -22.55 -87.63
CA MET A 1 -34.33 -22.04 -88.80
C MET A 1 -33.57 -20.82 -88.40
N GLN A 2 -32.28 -20.85 -88.67
CA GLN A 2 -31.25 -19.81 -88.64
C GLN A 2 -30.72 -19.37 -87.31
N PHE A 3 -29.46 -19.75 -87.15
CA PHE A 3 -28.45 -19.42 -86.11
C PHE A 3 -27.94 -17.98 -86.31
N PHE A 4 -27.77 -17.26 -85.26
CA PHE A 4 -26.83 -16.14 -85.24
C PHE A 4 -25.86 -16.33 -84.02
N LYS A 5 -24.63 -16.58 -84.39
CA LYS A 5 -23.50 -16.58 -83.43
C LYS A 5 -23.04 -15.15 -83.21
N PHE A 6 -23.06 -14.70 -82.03
CA PHE A 6 -22.31 -13.49 -81.64
C PHE A 6 -21.12 -13.88 -80.72
N ALA A 7 -19.93 -13.56 -81.22
CA ALA A 7 -18.69 -13.68 -80.50
C ALA A 7 -18.53 -12.46 -79.59
N THR A 8 -18.45 -12.67 -78.33
CA THR A 8 -18.19 -11.62 -77.34
C THR A 8 -16.71 -11.65 -76.97
N LEU A 9 -16.01 -10.56 -77.31
CA LEU A 9 -14.60 -10.32 -76.96
C LEU A 9 -14.48 -9.95 -75.49
N LEU A 10 -13.81 -10.74 -74.67
CA LEU A 10 -13.49 -10.46 -73.27
C LEU A 10 -12.20 -9.62 -73.20
N LEU A 11 -12.33 -8.33 -72.85
CA LEU A 11 -11.23 -7.48 -72.48
C LEU A 11 -10.93 -7.70 -71.01
N ALA A 12 -9.82 -8.36 -70.70
CA ALA A 12 -9.32 -8.50 -69.33
C ALA A 12 -8.59 -7.21 -68.92
N GLY A 13 -9.29 -6.38 -68.16
CA GLY A 13 -8.71 -5.20 -67.53
C GLY A 13 -8.09 -5.58 -66.17
N THR A 14 -6.75 -5.57 -66.06
CA THR A 14 -6.03 -5.73 -64.81
C THR A 14 -6.10 -4.43 -64.01
N LEU A 15 -6.95 -4.40 -62.96
CA LEU A 15 -6.90 -3.32 -61.96
C LEU A 15 -5.69 -3.57 -61.04
N ALA A 16 -4.64 -2.77 -61.18
CA ALA A 16 -3.56 -2.67 -60.22
C ALA A 16 -4.05 -1.87 -59.00
N THR A 17 -4.33 -2.56 -57.87
CA THR A 17 -4.62 -1.92 -56.60
C THR A 17 -3.34 -1.43 -55.99
N LEU A 18 -3.12 -0.12 -55.98
CA LEU A 18 -2.06 0.54 -55.19
C LEU A 18 -2.42 0.43 -53.69
N VAL A 19 -1.81 -0.51 -52.99
CA VAL A 19 -1.87 -0.61 -51.54
C VAL A 19 -1.00 0.49 -50.97
N SER A 20 -1.57 1.62 -50.57
CA SER A 20 -0.90 2.65 -49.81
C SER A 20 -0.60 2.09 -48.41
N ALA A 21 0.65 1.77 -48.13
CA ALA A 21 1.12 1.44 -46.78
C ALA A 21 1.02 2.70 -45.91
N VAL A 22 -0.05 2.79 -45.08
CA VAL A 22 -0.16 3.81 -44.05
C VAL A 22 0.91 3.50 -43.02
N PRO A 23 1.86 4.41 -42.70
CA PRO A 23 2.81 4.17 -41.65
C PRO A 23 2.06 4.06 -40.33
N THR A 24 2.07 2.87 -39.74
CA THR A 24 1.55 2.64 -38.36
C THR A 24 2.33 3.55 -37.43
N PRO A 25 1.67 4.46 -36.69
CA PRO A 25 2.39 5.27 -35.70
C PRO A 25 3.08 4.31 -34.73
N ALA A 26 4.42 4.38 -34.67
CA ALA A 26 5.18 3.66 -33.67
C ALA A 26 4.65 4.08 -32.30
N SER A 27 3.96 3.16 -31.61
CA SER A 27 3.53 3.42 -30.24
C SER A 27 4.82 3.66 -29.44
N LYS A 28 5.03 4.89 -29.00
CA LYS A 28 6.06 5.21 -28.02
C LYS A 28 5.77 4.29 -26.84
N ALA A 29 6.58 3.26 -26.65
CA ALA A 29 6.56 2.47 -25.44
C ALA A 29 6.75 3.47 -24.29
N SER A 30 5.67 3.76 -23.59
CA SER A 30 5.72 4.53 -22.36
C SER A 30 6.62 3.75 -21.43
N ASN A 31 7.83 4.22 -21.19
CA ASN A 31 8.67 3.74 -20.12
C ASN A 31 7.96 4.06 -18.79
N ARG A 32 6.92 3.28 -18.47
CA ARG A 32 6.35 3.28 -17.13
C ARG A 32 7.47 2.81 -16.22
N ARG A 33 8.09 3.76 -15.53
CA ARG A 33 9.02 3.43 -14.45
C ARG A 33 8.26 2.53 -13.50
N ALA A 34 8.82 1.34 -13.22
CA ALA A 34 8.23 0.44 -12.26
C ALA A 34 8.20 1.12 -10.90
N CYS A 35 7.04 1.08 -10.23
CA CYS A 35 6.90 1.58 -8.87
C CYS A 35 7.90 0.87 -7.95
N THR A 36 8.53 1.62 -7.08
CA THR A 36 9.38 1.05 -6.02
C THR A 36 8.57 0.90 -4.74
N THR A 37 8.72 -0.24 -4.09
CA THR A 37 8.04 -0.53 -2.80
C THR A 37 9.08 -0.76 -1.72
N VAL A 38 8.89 -0.12 -0.57
CA VAL A 38 9.72 -0.28 0.63
C VAL A 38 8.87 -0.66 1.82
N THR A 39 9.48 -1.41 2.75
CA THR A 39 8.89 -1.78 4.03
C THR A 39 9.40 -0.82 5.13
N PRO A 40 8.61 -0.60 6.19
CA PRO A 40 9.01 0.29 7.27
C PRO A 40 9.95 -0.38 8.28
N THR A 41 10.70 0.45 8.98
CA THR A 41 11.12 0.12 10.34
C THR A 41 9.92 0.30 11.26
N ILE A 42 9.61 -0.68 12.10
CA ILE A 42 8.47 -0.66 13.01
C ILE A 42 8.93 -0.56 14.48
N ALA A 43 8.12 0.08 15.31
CA ALA A 43 8.32 0.12 16.75
C ALA A 43 6.97 0.11 17.46
N ARG A 44 6.84 -0.71 18.51
CA ARG A 44 5.65 -0.80 19.35
C ARG A 44 5.87 -0.04 20.64
N VAL A 45 4.83 0.68 21.08
CA VAL A 45 4.78 1.32 22.41
C VAL A 45 3.57 0.80 23.18
N SER A 46 3.67 0.72 24.50
CA SER A 46 2.62 0.19 25.36
C SER A 46 2.30 1.14 26.51
N GLU A 47 1.03 1.50 26.65
CA GLU A 47 0.54 2.31 27.76
C GLU A 47 0.72 1.59 29.12
N ALA A 48 0.61 0.25 29.13
CA ALA A 48 0.85 -0.56 30.33
C ALA A 48 2.34 -0.63 30.73
N GLN A 49 3.25 -0.33 29.80
CA GLN A 49 4.70 -0.37 29.98
C GLN A 49 5.31 0.95 29.46
N PRO A 50 5.01 2.08 30.11
CA PRO A 50 5.20 3.40 29.51
C PRO A 50 6.65 3.81 29.26
N VAL A 51 7.61 3.17 29.90
CA VAL A 51 9.06 3.46 29.73
C VAL A 51 9.79 2.35 28.98
N GLU A 52 9.12 1.25 28.65
CA GLU A 52 9.75 0.17 27.90
C GLU A 52 9.84 0.49 26.40
N SER A 53 11.04 0.25 25.84
CA SER A 53 11.34 0.32 24.41
C SER A 53 11.60 -1.07 23.84
N TYR A 54 11.70 -1.17 22.48
CA TYR A 54 12.05 -2.40 21.76
C TYR A 54 11.03 -3.54 21.91
N LEU A 55 9.77 -3.22 22.15
CA LEU A 55 8.72 -4.23 22.23
C LEU A 55 8.56 -4.94 20.89
N PRO A 56 8.56 -6.30 20.83
CA PRO A 56 8.58 -7.03 19.58
C PRO A 56 7.23 -7.07 18.87
N GLY A 57 7.29 -7.30 17.54
CA GLY A 57 6.14 -7.59 16.70
C GLY A 57 5.24 -6.41 16.39
N PHE A 58 4.39 -6.56 15.38
CA PHE A 58 3.34 -5.61 15.05
C PHE A 58 2.09 -5.94 15.86
N LYS A 59 1.73 -5.08 16.79
CA LYS A 59 0.53 -5.23 17.61
C LYS A 59 -0.09 -3.89 17.94
N ILE A 60 -1.32 -3.70 17.52
CA ILE A 60 -2.17 -2.59 17.92
C ILE A 60 -3.29 -3.15 18.78
N SER A 61 -3.51 -2.61 19.97
CA SER A 61 -4.58 -3.12 20.83
C SER A 61 -5.05 -2.08 21.83
N GLN A 62 -6.22 -2.33 22.40
CA GLN A 62 -6.72 -1.64 23.58
C GLN A 62 -7.61 -2.56 24.41
N CYS A 63 -7.73 -2.27 25.70
CA CYS A 63 -8.79 -2.79 26.55
C CYS A 63 -10.08 -1.98 26.39
N ALA A 64 -11.18 -2.46 26.97
CA ALA A 64 -12.45 -1.74 26.99
C ALA A 64 -12.26 -0.34 27.60
N GLY A 65 -12.98 0.63 27.05
CA GLY A 65 -12.82 2.04 27.44
C GLY A 65 -11.60 2.72 26.84
N GLY A 66 -10.92 2.11 25.88
CA GLY A 66 -9.77 2.71 25.20
C GLY A 66 -8.53 2.83 26.06
N THR A 67 -8.34 1.93 27.02
CA THR A 67 -7.23 1.91 27.98
C THR A 67 -6.20 0.81 27.65
N GLN A 68 -5.04 0.83 28.30
CA GLN A 68 -3.95 -0.14 28.13
C GLN A 68 -3.59 -0.37 26.66
N ARG A 69 -3.46 0.72 25.95
CA ARG A 69 -3.22 0.69 24.50
C ARG A 69 -1.82 0.23 24.16
N ASN A 70 -1.74 -0.50 23.04
CA ASN A 70 -0.52 -0.68 22.29
C ASN A 70 -0.68 0.02 20.95
N ASP A 71 0.20 0.97 20.66
CA ASP A 71 0.25 1.65 19.39
C ASP A 71 1.52 1.24 18.62
N MET A 72 1.43 1.29 17.30
CA MET A 72 2.56 0.98 16.40
C MET A 72 3.03 2.22 15.69
N PHE A 73 4.34 2.32 15.56
CA PHE A 73 4.99 3.28 14.69
C PHE A 73 5.60 2.58 13.49
N ALA A 74 5.47 3.20 12.33
CA ALA A 74 6.10 2.76 11.09
C ALA A 74 6.83 3.93 10.44
N GLU A 75 8.14 3.80 10.27
CA GLU A 75 9.00 4.81 9.65
C GLU A 75 9.54 4.29 8.33
N PHE A 76 9.30 5.05 7.25
CA PHE A 76 9.79 4.76 5.92
C PHE A 76 10.88 5.74 5.53
N SER A 77 11.98 5.22 4.98
CA SER A 77 13.03 6.00 4.34
C SER A 77 12.81 5.99 2.84
N ILE A 78 12.62 7.17 2.26
CA ILE A 78 12.31 7.37 0.86
C ILE A 78 13.44 8.20 0.23
N PRO A 79 13.98 7.82 -0.94
CA PRO A 79 15.01 8.61 -1.60
C PRO A 79 14.54 10.04 -1.91
N ALA A 80 15.44 11.01 -1.78
CA ALA A 80 15.17 12.40 -2.14
C ALA A 80 14.69 12.51 -3.59
N GLY A 81 13.73 13.40 -3.85
CA GLY A 81 13.14 13.59 -5.18
C GLY A 81 12.14 12.52 -5.62
N SER A 82 11.79 11.58 -4.75
CA SER A 82 10.69 10.63 -5.01
C SER A 82 9.35 11.35 -5.07
N TRP A 83 8.39 10.77 -5.79
CA TRP A 83 7.05 11.31 -5.99
C TRP A 83 5.99 10.21 -5.95
N GLY A 84 4.72 10.58 -5.73
CA GLY A 84 3.60 9.65 -5.78
C GLY A 84 3.64 8.59 -4.67
N CYS A 85 3.93 9.00 -3.41
CA CYS A 85 3.96 8.09 -2.29
C CYS A 85 2.57 7.59 -1.93
N SER A 86 2.43 6.27 -1.77
CA SER A 86 1.19 5.61 -1.39
C SER A 86 1.45 4.63 -0.23
N LEU A 87 0.85 4.92 0.92
CA LEU A 87 0.87 4.04 2.09
C LEU A 87 -0.19 2.97 1.94
N SER A 88 0.20 1.72 2.08
CA SER A 88 -0.67 0.56 1.94
C SER A 88 -0.25 -0.57 2.87
N TYR A 89 -1.08 -1.61 2.95
CA TYR A 89 -0.65 -2.92 3.44
C TYR A 89 -0.92 -3.99 2.38
N SER A 90 -0.19 -5.09 2.45
CA SER A 90 -0.39 -6.24 1.57
C SER A 90 -0.12 -7.53 2.33
N PHE A 91 -1.04 -8.49 2.21
CA PHE A 91 -0.92 -9.83 2.78
C PHE A 91 -1.10 -10.87 1.67
N PRO A 92 -0.17 -11.81 1.50
CA PRO A 92 -0.35 -12.96 0.60
C PRO A 92 -1.59 -13.79 0.96
N ALA A 93 -2.05 -14.62 0.04
CA ALA A 93 -3.09 -15.59 0.31
C ALA A 93 -2.72 -16.48 1.50
N GLY A 94 -3.68 -16.70 2.42
CA GLY A 94 -3.49 -17.51 3.61
C GLY A 94 -2.59 -16.90 4.69
N TYR A 95 -2.23 -15.61 4.57
CA TYR A 95 -1.44 -14.94 5.60
C TYR A 95 -2.24 -14.75 6.88
N ASP A 96 -1.61 -15.05 8.03
CA ASP A 96 -2.27 -14.93 9.33
C ASP A 96 -2.28 -13.49 9.83
N VAL A 97 -3.48 -12.93 9.95
CA VAL A 97 -3.74 -11.62 10.56
C VAL A 97 -4.74 -11.83 11.67
N ASN A 98 -4.27 -11.77 12.90
CA ASN A 98 -5.12 -11.94 14.07
C ASN A 98 -5.83 -10.62 14.40
N VAL A 99 -7.16 -10.59 14.19
CA VAL A 99 -8.01 -9.44 14.49
C VAL A 99 -9.04 -9.87 15.53
N THR A 100 -9.08 -9.17 16.66
CA THR A 100 -10.10 -9.37 17.70
C THR A 100 -10.95 -8.12 17.86
N GLY A 101 -12.16 -8.29 18.38
CA GLY A 101 -13.15 -7.21 18.51
C GLY A 101 -14.37 -7.43 17.60
N SER A 102 -15.54 -7.00 18.08
CA SER A 102 -16.80 -7.11 17.33
C SER A 102 -17.56 -5.79 17.41
N PRO A 103 -17.79 -5.13 16.26
CA PRO A 103 -17.23 -5.40 14.92
C PRO A 103 -15.69 -5.27 14.89
N ALA A 104 -15.04 -5.80 13.86
CA ALA A 104 -13.59 -5.63 13.67
C ALA A 104 -13.20 -4.14 13.73
N PRO A 105 -12.15 -3.77 14.47
CA PRO A 105 -11.83 -2.38 14.71
C PRO A 105 -11.31 -1.68 13.45
N TRP A 106 -11.64 -0.40 13.32
CA TRP A 106 -10.88 0.51 12.47
C TRP A 106 -9.57 0.86 13.18
N VAL A 107 -8.52 0.96 12.41
CA VAL A 107 -7.21 1.46 12.83
C VAL A 107 -7.01 2.83 12.21
N ASP A 108 -6.88 3.84 13.04
CA ASP A 108 -6.55 5.19 12.63
C ASP A 108 -5.04 5.33 12.44
N VAL A 109 -4.66 5.99 11.36
CA VAL A 109 -3.27 6.23 10.98
C VAL A 109 -2.99 7.72 11.03
N TYR A 110 -2.07 8.11 11.87
CA TYR A 110 -1.68 9.51 12.07
C TYR A 110 -0.27 9.74 11.53
N ALA A 111 -0.05 10.86 10.85
CA ALA A 111 1.29 11.35 10.64
C ALA A 111 1.87 11.83 11.98
N VAL A 112 3.14 11.57 12.20
CA VAL A 112 3.90 12.05 13.35
C VAL A 112 5.22 12.66 12.88
N GLN A 113 5.81 13.51 13.72
CA GLN A 113 7.12 14.06 13.42
C GLN A 113 8.18 12.97 13.53
N GLY A 114 8.95 12.78 12.48
CA GLY A 114 10.11 11.89 12.43
C GLY A 114 11.40 12.68 12.21
N PRO A 115 12.56 12.00 12.21
CA PRO A 115 12.70 10.57 12.43
C PRO A 115 12.45 10.16 13.89
N LEU A 116 12.12 8.87 14.11
CA LEU A 116 11.99 8.30 15.45
C LEU A 116 13.35 8.28 16.16
N SER A 117 13.34 8.50 17.47
CA SER A 117 14.55 8.41 18.30
C SER A 117 15.21 7.03 18.17
N ARG A 118 16.53 7.00 18.16
CA ARG A 118 17.33 5.78 17.97
C ARG A 118 18.43 5.64 19.02
N SER A 119 18.77 4.40 19.30
CA SER A 119 19.94 3.99 20.06
C SER A 119 20.77 3.02 19.20
N PRO A 120 21.92 2.55 19.69
CA PRO A 120 22.68 1.49 19.01
C PRO A 120 21.89 0.19 18.77
N ARG A 121 20.80 -0.05 19.52
CA ARG A 121 19.91 -1.21 19.37
C ARG A 121 18.81 -1.03 18.31
N GLY A 122 18.63 0.16 17.76
CA GLY A 122 17.59 0.48 16.78
C GLY A 122 16.68 1.62 17.22
N VAL A 123 15.41 1.62 16.78
CA VAL A 123 14.43 2.62 17.20
C VAL A 123 14.18 2.50 18.70
N ASP A 124 14.34 3.62 19.41
CA ASP A 124 14.26 3.72 20.86
C ASP A 124 13.18 4.73 21.25
N ILE A 125 11.95 4.25 21.25
CA ILE A 125 10.77 5.00 21.69
C ILE A 125 9.99 4.16 22.70
N SER A 126 9.32 4.85 23.61
CA SER A 126 8.40 4.25 24.57
C SER A 126 7.12 5.07 24.63
N TRP A 127 6.08 4.61 25.31
CA TRP A 127 4.81 5.34 25.40
C TRP A 127 4.98 6.75 25.94
N ALA A 128 5.83 6.92 26.97
CA ALA A 128 6.07 8.22 27.58
C ALA A 128 6.91 9.19 26.72
N TYR A 129 7.65 8.65 25.73
CA TYR A 129 8.61 9.41 24.92
C TYR A 129 8.42 9.22 23.43
N CYS A 130 7.24 8.78 23.00
CA CYS A 130 6.92 8.69 21.57
C CYS A 130 6.39 10.04 21.04
N PRO A 131 6.56 10.34 19.75
CA PRO A 131 6.02 11.56 19.16
C PRO A 131 4.49 11.55 19.15
N GLU A 132 3.92 12.73 19.44
CA GLU A 132 2.47 12.92 19.41
C GLU A 132 1.91 12.91 17.97
N PRO A 133 0.65 12.48 17.79
CA PRO A 133 -0.04 12.58 16.51
C PRO A 133 -0.16 14.02 16.03
N MET A 134 0.19 14.28 14.75
CA MET A 134 0.02 15.59 14.12
C MET A 134 -1.37 15.73 13.49
N TYR A 135 -1.69 14.83 12.55
CA TYR A 135 -2.99 14.81 11.87
C TYR A 135 -3.32 13.39 11.39
N LEU A 136 -4.61 13.12 11.27
CA LEU A 136 -5.12 11.86 10.73
C LEU A 136 -4.86 11.81 9.22
N VAL A 137 -4.15 10.80 8.75
CA VAL A 137 -3.89 10.57 7.32
C VAL A 137 -4.88 9.61 6.70
N GLY A 138 -5.50 8.74 7.49
CA GLY A 138 -6.52 7.80 7.04
C GLY A 138 -6.87 6.78 8.10
N SER A 139 -7.83 5.93 7.79
CA SER A 139 -8.21 4.79 8.63
C SER A 139 -8.33 3.54 7.77
N THR A 140 -8.01 2.39 8.33
CA THR A 140 -8.10 1.12 7.62
C THR A 140 -8.58 0.00 8.55
N ARG A 141 -9.08 -1.08 7.95
CA ARG A 141 -9.22 -2.38 8.63
C ARG A 141 -8.21 -3.33 8.03
N PHE A 142 -7.45 -3.98 8.90
CA PHE A 142 -6.54 -5.03 8.45
C PHE A 142 -7.33 -6.32 8.22
N GLU A 143 -7.20 -6.86 7.04
CA GLU A 143 -7.87 -8.09 6.62
C GLU A 143 -6.95 -8.92 5.72
N SER A 144 -7.06 -10.23 5.79
CA SER A 144 -6.40 -11.16 4.88
C SER A 144 -7.44 -12.07 4.23
N SER A 145 -7.07 -12.70 3.13
CA SER A 145 -7.91 -13.68 2.43
C SER A 145 -7.21 -15.03 2.41
N PRO A 146 -7.93 -16.14 2.63
CA PRO A 146 -7.33 -17.47 2.55
C PRO A 146 -6.87 -17.84 1.14
N THR A 147 -7.44 -17.23 0.10
CA THR A 147 -7.26 -17.66 -1.29
C THR A 147 -6.64 -16.60 -2.20
N GLN A 148 -6.58 -15.35 -1.76
CA GLN A 148 -6.12 -14.23 -2.61
C GLN A 148 -5.21 -13.29 -1.83
N THR A 149 -4.26 -12.68 -2.53
CA THR A 149 -3.49 -11.57 -1.97
C THR A 149 -4.43 -10.38 -1.71
N THR A 150 -4.41 -9.88 -0.49
CA THR A 150 -5.15 -8.68 -0.09
C THR A 150 -4.20 -7.49 -0.06
N THR A 151 -4.47 -6.47 -0.87
CA THR A 151 -3.75 -5.19 -0.83
C THR A 151 -4.75 -4.06 -0.67
N ARG A 152 -4.50 -3.15 0.28
CA ARG A 152 -5.34 -1.97 0.54
C ARG A 152 -4.48 -0.73 0.67
N VAL A 153 -4.84 0.29 -0.10
CA VAL A 153 -4.25 1.63 0.04
C VAL A 153 -4.91 2.31 1.24
N ILE A 154 -4.10 2.88 2.11
CA ILE A 154 -4.55 3.67 3.25
C ILE A 154 -4.69 5.13 2.82
N ASN A 155 -3.64 5.68 2.18
CA ASN A 155 -3.66 7.02 1.59
C ASN A 155 -2.52 7.21 0.58
N SER A 156 -2.63 8.26 -0.24
CA SER A 156 -1.59 8.70 -1.18
C SER A 156 -1.32 10.18 -0.98
N PHE A 157 -0.04 10.58 -1.06
CA PHE A 157 0.41 11.93 -0.72
C PHE A 157 1.77 12.26 -1.37
N GLY A 158 2.25 13.49 -1.16
CA GLY A 158 3.61 13.88 -1.53
C GLY A 158 4.65 13.09 -0.72
N CYS A 159 5.78 12.77 -1.33
CA CYS A 159 6.87 12.07 -0.67
C CYS A 159 7.72 13.03 0.17
N ALA A 160 8.27 12.52 1.27
CA ALA A 160 9.35 13.11 2.05
C ALA A 160 10.40 12.03 2.33
N GLU A 161 11.64 12.43 2.60
CA GLU A 161 12.75 11.47 2.82
C GLU A 161 12.53 10.56 4.02
N THR A 162 11.85 11.09 5.05
CA THR A 162 11.40 10.30 6.21
C THR A 162 9.90 10.52 6.39
N MET A 163 9.16 9.43 6.38
CA MET A 163 7.71 9.43 6.56
C MET A 163 7.35 8.51 7.71
N THR A 164 6.85 9.09 8.79
CA THR A 164 6.58 8.37 10.04
C THR A 164 5.09 8.43 10.38
N TYR A 165 4.55 7.28 10.75
CA TYR A 165 3.13 7.12 11.06
C TYR A 165 2.93 6.39 12.38
N ARG A 166 1.89 6.80 13.13
CA ARG A 166 1.38 6.11 14.31
C ARG A 166 0.06 5.45 13.99
N PHE A 167 -0.05 4.17 14.26
CA PHE A 167 -1.24 3.34 14.09
C PHE A 167 -1.83 3.02 15.45
N ARG A 168 -3.12 3.24 15.61
CA ARG A 168 -3.85 2.92 16.84
C ARG A 168 -5.28 2.51 16.56
N ILE A 169 -5.96 1.83 17.49
CA ILE A 169 -7.39 1.55 17.40
C ILE A 169 -8.15 2.88 17.27
N GLY A 170 -9.11 2.91 16.38
CA GLY A 170 -9.88 4.11 16.03
C GLY A 170 -10.52 4.77 17.25
N LYS A 171 -10.45 6.10 17.28
CA LYS A 171 -10.86 6.94 18.42
C LYS A 171 -12.25 6.63 18.99
N TYR A 172 -13.19 6.22 18.12
CA TYR A 172 -14.58 5.97 18.50
C TYR A 172 -14.88 4.51 18.84
N TYR A 173 -13.87 3.66 18.84
CA TYR A 173 -14.01 2.25 19.20
C TYR A 173 -13.71 2.06 20.68
N ASN A 174 -14.74 1.77 21.48
CA ASN A 174 -14.63 1.71 22.94
C ASN A 174 -14.49 0.28 23.50
N ASN A 175 -14.60 -0.74 22.67
CA ASN A 175 -14.48 -2.12 23.11
C ASN A 175 -13.00 -2.56 23.14
N ALA A 176 -12.75 -3.67 23.84
CA ALA A 176 -11.46 -4.34 23.71
C ALA A 176 -11.28 -4.85 22.28
N ALA A 177 -10.09 -4.64 21.72
CA ALA A 177 -9.75 -5.04 20.37
C ALA A 177 -8.25 -5.19 20.17
N SER A 178 -7.85 -5.99 19.19
CA SER A 178 -6.46 -6.07 18.75
C SER A 178 -6.37 -6.35 17.26
N VAL A 179 -5.23 -5.92 16.69
CA VAL A 179 -4.75 -6.31 15.36
C VAL A 179 -3.30 -6.70 15.52
N GLU A 180 -2.95 -7.92 15.11
CA GLU A 180 -1.60 -8.46 15.25
C GLU A 180 -1.21 -9.24 14.00
N PHE A 181 -0.01 -9.02 13.49
CA PHE A 181 0.57 -9.76 12.37
C PHE A 181 2.09 -9.64 12.39
N GLU A 182 2.77 -10.46 11.60
CA GLU A 182 4.20 -10.35 11.41
C GLU A 182 4.52 -9.37 10.26
N GLN A 183 5.35 -8.36 10.50
CA GLN A 183 5.84 -7.46 9.45
C GLN A 183 7.04 -8.10 8.77
N THR A 184 6.92 -8.43 7.49
CA THR A 184 8.00 -9.05 6.71
C THR A 184 8.28 -8.26 5.41
N ALA A 185 9.29 -8.68 4.66
CA ALA A 185 9.54 -8.12 3.33
C ALA A 185 8.40 -8.40 2.34
N SER A 186 7.64 -9.48 2.53
CA SER A 186 6.55 -9.90 1.65
C SER A 186 5.15 -9.59 2.17
N ALA A 187 4.98 -9.26 3.46
CA ALA A 187 3.69 -9.02 4.09
C ALA A 187 3.73 -7.88 5.10
N GLY A 188 2.62 -7.15 5.22
CA GLY A 188 2.46 -6.04 6.15
C GLY A 188 2.41 -4.68 5.47
N LEU A 189 2.82 -3.66 6.22
CA LEU A 189 2.84 -2.26 5.77
C LEU A 189 3.88 -2.02 4.68
N ARG A 190 3.54 -1.15 3.74
CA ARG A 190 4.38 -0.79 2.59
C ARG A 190 4.19 0.66 2.19
N MET A 191 5.25 1.25 1.68
CA MET A 191 5.22 2.51 0.94
C MET A 191 5.64 2.26 -0.49
N THR A 192 4.81 2.68 -1.45
CA THR A 192 5.12 2.63 -2.88
C THR A 192 5.32 4.04 -3.39
N TYR A 193 6.32 4.26 -4.25
CA TYR A 193 6.63 5.56 -4.82
C TYR A 193 7.20 5.44 -6.24
N GLY A 194 7.27 6.57 -6.96
CA GLY A 194 7.78 6.64 -8.32
C GLY A 194 6.79 6.11 -9.37
N CYS A 195 5.51 6.02 -9.01
CA CYS A 195 4.43 5.66 -9.90
C CYS A 195 3.88 6.90 -10.59
#